data_5f842a7d243daf871724fb426570aff5
#
_entry.id   5f842a7d243daf871724fb426570aff5
#
_cell.length_a   1.000
_cell.length_b   1.000
_cell.length_c   1.000
_cell.angle_alpha   90.00
_cell.angle_beta   90.00
_cell.angle_gamma   90.00
#
_symmetry.space_group_name_H-M   'P 1'
#
loop_
_entity.id
_entity.type
_entity.pdbx_description
1 polymer ?
#
loop_
_entity_poly.entity_id
_entity_poly.type
_entity_poly.pdbx_seq_one_letter_code
_entity_poly.pdbx_strand_id
1 'polypeptide(L)'
;NIRKLGSDASIQAMGYDDCVRKAKACSEEFGWVITQDTAWEGYEEIPKWIMQGYTTVAYEIIQQIGEDKPTHVFLQAGVGSMAGAIAAFMADYYKEDCPIITIIEPNKADCIYRTAEANDGKLHFVTDKMDSIMAGLCCGEPCTIAWEIMESYAKHFVSMPDYVTAKGMRVLGNPLPGDEPIVS
;
A
#
# COMPACT_ATOMS: atom_id res chain seq x y z
N ASN A 1 5.20 -8.93 -19.80
CA ASN A 1 5.66 -10.07 -18.96
C ASN A 1 4.54 -11.07 -18.66
N ILE A 2 3.33 -10.62 -18.24
CA ILE A 2 2.19 -11.49 -17.85
C ILE A 2 1.87 -12.54 -18.96
N ARG A 3 1.73 -12.09 -20.22
CA ARG A 3 1.47 -13.00 -21.36
C ARG A 3 2.56 -14.04 -21.58
N LYS A 4 3.84 -13.71 -21.26
CA LYS A 4 4.95 -14.67 -21.36
C LYS A 4 4.84 -15.82 -20.36
N LEU A 5 4.06 -15.64 -19.30
CA LEU A 5 3.77 -16.66 -18.28
C LEU A 5 2.51 -17.48 -18.62
N GLY A 6 1.94 -17.31 -19.82
CA GLY A 6 0.79 -18.06 -20.29
C GLY A 6 -0.57 -17.50 -19.90
N SER A 7 -0.63 -16.33 -19.28
CA SER A 7 -1.88 -15.67 -18.88
C SER A 7 -2.43 -14.77 -19.99
N ASP A 8 -3.74 -14.68 -20.12
CA ASP A 8 -4.38 -13.65 -20.91
C ASP A 8 -4.25 -12.29 -20.22
N ALA A 9 -3.85 -11.28 -20.98
CA ALA A 9 -3.72 -9.93 -20.47
C ALA A 9 -4.15 -8.90 -21.50
N SER A 10 -4.92 -7.90 -21.08
CA SER A 10 -5.32 -6.76 -21.89
C SER A 10 -4.93 -5.45 -21.20
N ILE A 11 -4.58 -4.46 -22.01
CA ILE A 11 -4.33 -3.10 -21.54
C ILE A 11 -5.63 -2.33 -21.68
N GLN A 12 -6.04 -1.66 -20.62
CA GLN A 12 -7.24 -0.83 -20.57
C GLN A 12 -6.84 0.64 -20.51
N ALA A 13 -7.49 1.49 -21.31
CA ALA A 13 -7.27 2.94 -21.31
C ALA A 13 -8.11 3.62 -20.20
N MET A 14 -7.86 3.24 -18.93
CA MET A 14 -8.59 3.75 -17.77
C MET A 14 -7.69 3.72 -16.53
N GLY A 15 -8.12 4.40 -15.46
CA GLY A 15 -7.43 4.39 -14.17
C GLY A 15 -7.50 3.05 -13.44
N TYR A 16 -6.73 2.93 -12.37
CA TYR A 16 -6.67 1.70 -11.54
C TYR A 16 -8.04 1.33 -10.99
N ASP A 17 -8.73 2.26 -10.33
CA ASP A 17 -10.01 2.01 -9.69
C ASP A 17 -11.10 1.59 -10.70
N ASP A 18 -11.07 2.14 -11.92
CA ASP A 18 -11.94 1.70 -13.02
C ASP A 18 -11.60 0.29 -13.52
N CYS A 19 -10.31 -0.08 -13.53
CA CYS A 19 -9.90 -1.46 -13.82
C CYS A 19 -10.41 -2.42 -12.77
N VAL A 20 -10.39 -2.05 -11.49
CA VAL A 20 -10.97 -2.84 -10.39
C VAL A 20 -12.46 -3.05 -10.59
N ARG A 21 -13.20 -1.99 -10.87
CA ARG A 21 -14.64 -2.06 -11.16
C ARG A 21 -14.94 -2.94 -12.37
N LYS A 22 -14.15 -2.84 -13.43
CA LYS A 22 -14.28 -3.70 -14.61
C LYS A 22 -13.98 -5.15 -14.29
N ALA A 23 -12.92 -5.44 -13.52
CA ALA A 23 -12.59 -6.80 -13.11
C ALA A 23 -13.72 -7.42 -12.29
N LYS A 24 -14.34 -6.65 -11.38
CA LYS A 24 -15.52 -7.07 -10.63
C LYS A 24 -16.68 -7.41 -11.55
N ALA A 25 -17.02 -6.53 -12.49
CA ALA A 25 -18.11 -6.78 -13.44
C ALA A 25 -17.85 -8.04 -14.29
N CYS A 26 -16.62 -8.24 -14.76
CA CYS A 26 -16.25 -9.47 -15.48
C CYS A 26 -16.37 -10.73 -14.61
N SER A 27 -15.99 -10.65 -13.33
CA SER A 27 -16.14 -11.79 -12.42
C SER A 27 -17.60 -12.19 -12.22
N GLU A 28 -18.48 -11.22 -12.10
CA GLU A 28 -19.93 -11.45 -11.99
C GLU A 28 -20.53 -12.00 -13.29
N GLU A 29 -20.13 -11.48 -14.45
CA GLU A 29 -20.63 -11.88 -15.77
C GLU A 29 -20.18 -13.30 -16.16
N PHE A 30 -18.89 -13.63 -15.92
CA PHE A 30 -18.30 -14.88 -16.39
C PHE A 30 -18.15 -15.94 -15.29
N GLY A 31 -18.54 -15.64 -14.05
CA GLY A 31 -18.36 -16.52 -12.90
C GLY A 31 -16.89 -16.72 -12.50
N TRP A 32 -16.03 -15.73 -12.77
CA TRP A 32 -14.61 -15.79 -12.42
C TRP A 32 -14.39 -15.43 -10.94
N VAL A 33 -13.35 -15.97 -10.36
CA VAL A 33 -12.90 -15.55 -9.04
C VAL A 33 -11.97 -14.35 -9.22
N ILE A 34 -12.36 -13.19 -8.66
CA ILE A 34 -11.49 -12.04 -8.60
C ILE A 34 -10.46 -12.24 -7.48
N THR A 35 -9.20 -11.97 -7.77
CA THR A 35 -8.09 -12.08 -6.80
C THR A 35 -7.30 -10.79 -6.81
N GLN A 36 -7.57 -9.94 -5.82
CA GLN A 36 -6.85 -8.68 -5.61
C GLN A 36 -6.88 -8.29 -4.14
N ASP A 37 -5.99 -7.37 -3.75
CA ASP A 37 -5.72 -7.02 -2.36
C ASP A 37 -6.58 -5.88 -1.80
N THR A 38 -7.27 -5.10 -2.63
CA THR A 38 -8.19 -4.08 -2.11
C THR A 38 -9.54 -4.68 -1.74
N ALA A 39 -10.05 -4.34 -0.56
CA ALA A 39 -11.31 -4.83 -0.03
C ALA A 39 -12.41 -3.77 -0.14
N TRP A 40 -13.63 -4.24 -0.33
CA TRP A 40 -14.87 -3.47 -0.22
C TRP A 40 -15.96 -4.33 0.41
N GLU A 41 -17.09 -3.75 0.74
CA GLU A 41 -18.23 -4.47 1.32
C GLU A 41 -18.64 -5.70 0.47
N GLY A 42 -18.59 -6.87 1.09
CA GLY A 42 -18.88 -8.17 0.44
C GLY A 42 -17.70 -8.80 -0.30
N TYR A 43 -16.53 -8.16 -0.34
CA TYR A 43 -15.29 -8.74 -0.88
C TYR A 43 -14.14 -8.48 0.08
N GLU A 44 -14.03 -9.29 1.11
CA GLU A 44 -13.05 -9.12 2.17
C GLU A 44 -12.17 -10.34 2.42
N GLU A 45 -12.66 -11.55 2.13
CA GLU A 45 -11.97 -12.79 2.49
C GLU A 45 -10.64 -12.95 1.73
N ILE A 46 -10.67 -12.82 0.41
CA ILE A 46 -9.46 -12.91 -0.42
C ILE A 46 -8.47 -11.77 -0.10
N PRO A 47 -8.89 -10.49 0.02
CA PRO A 47 -8.00 -9.43 0.49
C PRO A 47 -7.35 -9.73 1.85
N LYS A 48 -8.08 -10.29 2.81
CA LYS A 48 -7.51 -10.70 4.11
C LYS A 48 -6.40 -11.74 3.96
N TRP A 49 -6.60 -12.74 3.10
CA TRP A 49 -5.56 -13.74 2.83
C TRP A 49 -4.33 -13.14 2.16
N ILE A 50 -4.52 -12.22 1.22
CA ILE A 50 -3.41 -11.51 0.56
C ILE A 50 -2.67 -10.63 1.59
N MET A 51 -3.39 -9.90 2.43
CA MET A 51 -2.80 -9.11 3.51
C MET A 51 -2.01 -9.98 4.51
N GLN A 52 -2.51 -11.16 4.84
CA GLN A 52 -1.74 -12.14 5.62
C GLN A 52 -0.45 -12.54 4.90
N GLY A 53 -0.49 -12.72 3.59
CA GLY A 53 0.71 -12.95 2.78
C GLY A 53 1.72 -11.81 2.87
N TYR A 54 1.28 -10.55 2.86
CA TYR A 54 2.15 -9.40 3.02
C TYR A 54 2.87 -9.34 4.38
N THR A 55 2.34 -9.97 5.43
CA THR A 55 3.04 -10.03 6.73
C THR A 55 4.38 -10.77 6.65
N THR A 56 4.60 -11.58 5.61
CA THR A 56 5.90 -12.23 5.35
C THR A 56 7.02 -11.20 5.25
N VAL A 57 6.77 -10.03 4.63
CA VAL A 57 7.74 -8.94 4.52
C VAL A 57 8.17 -8.47 5.92
N ALA A 58 7.20 -8.22 6.80
CA ALA A 58 7.49 -7.79 8.17
C ALA A 58 8.22 -8.88 8.97
N TYR A 59 7.81 -10.15 8.82
CA TYR A 59 8.47 -11.28 9.46
C TYR A 59 9.94 -11.40 9.02
N GLU A 60 10.22 -11.30 7.73
CA GLU A 60 11.60 -11.35 7.21
C GLU A 60 12.44 -10.18 7.72
N ILE A 61 11.87 -8.96 7.79
CA ILE A 61 12.54 -7.81 8.38
C ILE A 61 12.96 -8.10 9.82
N ILE A 62 12.05 -8.62 10.66
CA ILE A 62 12.36 -8.96 12.05
C ILE A 62 13.49 -9.98 12.14
N GLN A 63 13.49 -11.00 11.27
CA GLN A 63 14.57 -12.00 11.27
C GLN A 63 15.92 -11.40 10.84
N GLN A 64 15.92 -10.43 9.92
CA GLN A 64 17.14 -9.82 9.38
C GLN A 64 17.74 -8.78 10.33
N ILE A 65 16.92 -8.00 11.03
CA ILE A 65 17.40 -7.00 11.99
C ILE A 65 17.80 -7.59 13.34
N GLY A 66 17.38 -8.83 13.65
CA GLY A 66 17.76 -9.55 14.86
C GLY A 66 17.29 -8.85 16.14
N GLU A 67 18.23 -8.47 17.01
CA GLU A 67 17.93 -7.81 18.29
C GLU A 67 17.68 -6.31 18.17
N ASP A 68 17.97 -5.72 17.02
CA ASP A 68 17.72 -4.30 16.78
C ASP A 68 16.21 -4.02 16.74
N LYS A 69 15.80 -2.92 17.38
CA LYS A 69 14.40 -2.50 17.37
C LYS A 69 14.24 -1.22 16.54
N PRO A 70 13.40 -1.21 15.52
CA PRO A 70 13.11 0.01 14.78
C PRO A 70 12.34 0.99 15.68
N THR A 71 12.72 2.25 15.66
CA THR A 71 11.96 3.32 16.34
C THR A 71 10.86 3.88 15.47
N HIS A 72 11.05 3.84 14.16
CA HIS A 72 10.11 4.34 13.16
C HIS A 72 10.02 3.38 11.98
N VAL A 73 8.83 3.22 11.44
CA VAL A 73 8.56 2.44 10.21
C VAL A 73 7.79 3.34 9.24
N PHE A 74 8.33 3.50 8.04
CA PHE A 74 7.71 4.27 6.97
C PHE A 74 7.16 3.32 5.91
N LEU A 75 5.86 3.37 5.67
CA LEU A 75 5.15 2.47 4.78
C LEU A 75 4.49 3.25 3.66
N GLN A 76 4.87 2.96 2.42
CA GLN A 76 4.19 3.50 1.27
C GLN A 76 2.82 2.84 1.09
N ALA A 77 1.84 3.60 0.63
CA ALA A 77 0.49 3.10 0.40
C ALA A 77 -0.07 3.58 -0.96
N GLY A 78 -0.68 2.65 -1.69
CA GLY A 78 -1.68 2.91 -2.70
C GLY A 78 -3.06 2.71 -2.08
N VAL A 79 -3.67 1.52 -2.24
CA VAL A 79 -4.93 1.18 -1.51
C VAL A 79 -4.71 0.94 -0.02
N GLY A 80 -3.48 0.70 0.42
CA GLY A 80 -3.09 0.52 1.82
C GLY A 80 -2.96 -0.92 2.30
N SER A 81 -3.29 -1.93 1.51
CA SER A 81 -3.34 -3.34 1.96
C SER A 81 -2.00 -3.85 2.50
N MET A 82 -0.89 -3.59 1.81
CA MET A 82 0.44 -3.96 2.28
C MET A 82 0.82 -3.16 3.54
N ALA A 83 0.59 -1.85 3.53
CA ALA A 83 0.91 -0.98 4.66
C ALA A 83 0.12 -1.37 5.92
N GLY A 84 -1.18 -1.65 5.79
CA GLY A 84 -2.03 -2.14 6.87
C GLY A 84 -1.56 -3.49 7.41
N ALA A 85 -1.20 -4.43 6.53
CA ALA A 85 -0.71 -5.74 6.93
C ALA A 85 0.60 -5.65 7.73
N ILE A 86 1.56 -4.85 7.27
CA ILE A 86 2.82 -4.63 7.98
C ILE A 86 2.57 -3.91 9.31
N ALA A 87 1.70 -2.89 9.33
CA ALA A 87 1.33 -2.17 10.54
C ALA A 87 0.72 -3.11 11.59
N ALA A 88 -0.22 -3.96 11.20
CA ALA A 88 -0.81 -4.97 12.08
C ALA A 88 0.24 -5.92 12.65
N PHE A 89 1.13 -6.43 11.80
CA PHE A 89 2.20 -7.34 12.23
C PHE A 89 3.14 -6.66 13.24
N MET A 90 3.60 -5.43 12.97
CA MET A 90 4.48 -4.69 13.86
C MET A 90 3.81 -4.40 15.20
N ALA A 91 2.55 -4.02 15.20
CA ALA A 91 1.77 -3.80 16.41
C ALA A 91 1.58 -5.09 17.23
N ASP A 92 1.30 -6.21 16.56
CA ASP A 92 1.15 -7.50 17.25
C ASP A 92 2.48 -8.03 17.79
N TYR A 93 3.58 -7.86 17.06
CA TYR A 93 4.89 -8.35 17.47
C TYR A 93 5.50 -7.52 18.61
N TYR A 94 5.50 -6.19 18.50
CA TYR A 94 6.15 -5.29 19.46
C TYR A 94 5.23 -4.83 20.60
N LYS A 95 3.90 -5.01 20.46
CA LYS A 95 2.91 -4.61 21.47
C LYS A 95 3.10 -3.14 21.90
N GLU A 96 3.39 -2.90 23.18
CA GLU A 96 3.59 -1.55 23.74
C GLU A 96 4.86 -0.87 23.22
N ASP A 97 5.84 -1.65 22.77
CA ASP A 97 7.09 -1.17 22.16
C ASP A 97 6.95 -0.95 20.64
N CYS A 98 5.73 -0.92 20.09
CA CYS A 98 5.49 -0.75 18.66
C CYS A 98 6.17 0.52 18.13
N PRO A 99 6.93 0.42 17.03
CA PRO A 99 7.56 1.59 16.42
C PRO A 99 6.52 2.61 15.95
N ILE A 100 6.93 3.86 15.80
CA ILE A 100 6.08 4.90 15.22
C ILE A 100 5.86 4.58 13.74
N ILE A 101 4.63 4.23 13.37
CA ILE A 101 4.24 3.90 12.00
C ILE A 101 3.78 5.17 11.29
N THR A 102 4.38 5.43 10.13
CA THR A 102 4.03 6.54 9.24
C THR A 102 3.62 6.01 7.88
N ILE A 103 2.41 6.33 7.45
CA ILE A 103 1.89 5.98 6.13
C ILE A 103 2.20 7.13 5.16
N ILE A 104 2.69 6.78 3.96
CA ILE A 104 3.15 7.75 2.97
C ILE A 104 2.46 7.50 1.64
N GLU A 105 1.90 8.56 1.07
CA GLU A 105 1.24 8.53 -0.23
C GLU A 105 1.75 9.63 -1.16
N PRO A 106 1.63 9.46 -2.49
CA PRO A 106 1.83 10.55 -3.45
C PRO A 106 0.71 11.60 -3.30
N ASN A 107 1.05 12.87 -3.29
CA ASN A 107 0.09 13.96 -3.11
C ASN A 107 -0.96 14.11 -4.24
N LYS A 108 -0.83 13.30 -5.29
CA LYS A 108 -1.80 13.21 -6.39
C LYS A 108 -2.73 12.02 -6.27
N ALA A 109 -2.51 11.15 -5.28
CA ALA A 109 -3.31 9.95 -5.00
C ALA A 109 -3.23 9.64 -3.49
N ASP A 110 -3.66 10.57 -2.66
CA ASP A 110 -3.50 10.59 -1.21
C ASP A 110 -4.83 10.31 -0.47
N CYS A 111 -5.54 9.28 -0.91
CA CYS A 111 -6.87 8.95 -0.40
C CYS A 111 -6.87 8.56 1.09
N ILE A 112 -5.84 7.89 1.56
CA ILE A 112 -5.68 7.51 2.98
C ILE A 112 -5.37 8.74 3.82
N TYR A 113 -4.47 9.62 3.35
CA TYR A 113 -4.17 10.90 4.00
C TYR A 113 -5.41 11.77 4.15
N ARG A 114 -6.20 11.93 3.07
CA ARG A 114 -7.46 12.71 3.10
C ARG A 114 -8.47 12.10 4.07
N THR A 115 -8.55 10.78 4.13
CA THR A 115 -9.41 10.08 5.09
C THR A 115 -8.97 10.36 6.53
N ALA A 116 -7.66 10.29 6.81
CA ALA A 116 -7.10 10.62 8.13
C ALA A 116 -7.30 12.10 8.50
N GLU A 117 -7.06 13.02 7.55
CA GLU A 117 -7.19 14.46 7.76
C GLU A 117 -8.64 14.88 8.03
N ALA A 118 -9.60 14.29 7.31
CA ALA A 118 -11.02 14.57 7.49
C ALA A 118 -11.54 14.11 8.86
N ASN A 119 -11.04 12.99 9.37
CA ASN A 119 -11.39 12.45 10.70
C ASN A 119 -12.91 12.47 11.00
N ASP A 120 -13.72 12.12 9.98
CA ASP A 120 -15.19 12.16 10.04
C ASP A 120 -15.82 10.76 10.00
N GLY A 121 -15.00 9.70 10.10
CA GLY A 121 -15.42 8.30 10.08
C GLY A 121 -15.82 7.80 8.69
N LYS A 122 -15.49 8.54 7.62
CA LYS A 122 -15.77 8.14 6.24
C LYS A 122 -14.48 8.01 5.43
N LEU A 123 -14.49 7.13 4.43
CA LEU A 123 -13.41 7.06 3.47
C LEU A 123 -13.53 8.20 2.44
N HIS A 124 -12.41 8.87 2.19
CA HIS A 124 -12.30 9.95 1.22
C HIS A 124 -11.52 9.49 0.00
N PHE A 125 -12.13 9.64 -1.17
CA PHE A 125 -11.57 9.16 -2.44
C PHE A 125 -10.90 10.29 -3.23
N VAL A 126 -9.90 9.92 -4.02
CA VAL A 126 -9.31 10.79 -5.03
C VAL A 126 -9.86 10.40 -6.39
N THR A 127 -10.57 11.30 -7.03
CA THR A 127 -11.19 11.09 -8.35
C THR A 127 -10.51 11.87 -9.47
N ASP A 128 -9.56 12.72 -9.13
CA ASP A 128 -8.78 13.50 -10.07
C ASP A 128 -7.76 12.64 -10.83
N LYS A 129 -7.09 13.24 -11.82
CA LYS A 129 -6.01 12.58 -12.54
C LYS A 129 -4.84 12.30 -11.59
N MET A 130 -4.66 11.04 -11.25
CA MET A 130 -3.56 10.54 -10.42
C MET A 130 -2.32 10.33 -11.30
N ASP A 131 -1.51 11.39 -11.47
CA ASP A 131 -0.31 11.40 -12.33
C ASP A 131 0.94 11.64 -11.48
N SER A 132 1.49 10.56 -10.95
CA SER A 132 2.69 10.56 -10.12
C SER A 132 3.76 9.62 -10.69
N ILE A 133 5.05 9.93 -10.44
CA ILE A 133 6.15 9.00 -10.72
C ILE A 133 6.07 7.74 -9.88
N MET A 134 5.37 7.81 -8.74
CA MET A 134 5.02 6.66 -7.89
C MET A 134 3.83 5.89 -8.47
N ALA A 135 3.96 5.44 -9.72
CA ALA A 135 2.85 4.92 -10.52
C ALA A 135 2.11 3.75 -9.85
N GLY A 136 2.82 2.88 -9.13
CA GLY A 136 2.23 1.75 -8.39
C GLY A 136 1.39 2.17 -7.17
N LEU A 137 1.46 3.44 -6.76
CA LEU A 137 0.68 4.00 -5.64
C LEU A 137 -0.49 4.88 -6.11
N CYS A 138 -0.71 5.01 -7.43
CA CYS A 138 -1.78 5.83 -8.00
C CYS A 138 -3.15 5.13 -7.87
N CYS A 139 -3.66 5.05 -6.65
CA CYS A 139 -4.94 4.46 -6.28
C CYS A 139 -5.79 5.53 -5.58
N GLY A 140 -7.06 5.66 -5.96
CA GLY A 140 -7.94 6.69 -5.43
C GLY A 140 -8.86 6.22 -4.30
N GLU A 141 -8.98 4.91 -4.08
CA GLU A 141 -9.93 4.33 -3.13
C GLU A 141 -9.19 3.49 -2.08
N PRO A 142 -9.30 3.83 -0.77
CA PRO A 142 -8.66 3.04 0.28
C PRO A 142 -9.27 1.63 0.40
N CYS A 143 -8.44 0.63 0.68
CA CYS A 143 -8.90 -0.68 1.11
C CYS A 143 -9.56 -0.57 2.49
N THR A 144 -10.83 -0.97 2.61
CA THR A 144 -11.64 -0.78 3.83
C THR A 144 -11.00 -1.42 5.06
N ILE A 145 -10.63 -2.69 4.98
CA ILE A 145 -10.02 -3.42 6.11
C ILE A 145 -8.60 -2.93 6.44
N ALA A 146 -7.86 -2.43 5.46
CA ALA A 146 -6.54 -1.84 5.69
C ALA A 146 -6.65 -0.49 6.40
N TRP A 147 -7.68 0.32 6.07
CA TRP A 147 -7.92 1.59 6.75
C TRP A 147 -8.17 1.39 8.25
N GLU A 148 -9.03 0.45 8.64
CA GLU A 148 -9.33 0.17 10.06
C GLU A 148 -8.05 -0.15 10.86
N ILE A 149 -7.11 -0.86 10.25
CA ILE A 149 -5.83 -1.18 10.86
C ILE A 149 -4.93 0.08 10.94
N MET A 150 -4.81 0.81 9.83
CA MET A 150 -3.95 2.00 9.80
C MET A 150 -4.46 3.10 10.73
N GLU A 151 -5.78 3.32 10.80
CA GLU A 151 -6.41 4.24 11.75
C GLU A 151 -6.06 3.88 13.21
N SER A 152 -5.98 2.58 13.52
CA SER A 152 -5.71 2.09 14.87
C SER A 152 -4.23 2.19 15.26
N TYR A 153 -3.31 1.95 14.32
CA TYR A 153 -1.89 1.74 14.63
C TYR A 153 -0.94 2.78 14.03
N ALA A 154 -1.29 3.45 12.94
CA ALA A 154 -0.45 4.50 12.39
C ALA A 154 -0.54 5.78 13.22
N LYS A 155 0.60 6.44 13.40
CA LYS A 155 0.69 7.73 14.12
C LYS A 155 0.69 8.92 13.19
N HIS A 156 1.18 8.73 11.97
CA HIS A 156 1.31 9.80 10.99
C HIS A 156 0.85 9.33 9.61
N PHE A 157 0.18 10.22 8.91
CA PHE A 157 -0.19 10.09 7.51
C PHE A 157 0.43 11.27 6.76
N VAL A 158 1.13 11.00 5.67
CA VAL A 158 1.92 12.01 4.95
C VAL A 158 1.65 11.95 3.47
N SER A 159 1.29 13.07 2.90
CA SER A 159 1.12 13.28 1.46
C SER A 159 2.38 13.93 0.89
N MET A 160 3.07 13.26 -0.06
CA MET A 160 4.38 13.70 -0.58
C MET A 160 4.37 14.01 -2.06
N PRO A 161 5.02 15.10 -2.49
CA PRO A 161 5.21 15.39 -3.91
C PRO A 161 6.32 14.52 -4.54
N ASP A 162 6.22 14.30 -5.84
CA ASP A 162 7.11 13.46 -6.65
C ASP A 162 8.61 13.76 -6.46
N TYR A 163 8.98 15.02 -6.24
CA TYR A 163 10.39 15.39 -6.10
C TYR A 163 11.06 14.77 -4.86
N VAL A 164 10.29 14.48 -3.80
CA VAL A 164 10.80 13.83 -2.58
C VAL A 164 11.20 12.40 -2.91
N THR A 165 10.36 11.67 -3.63
CA THR A 165 10.66 10.31 -4.11
C THR A 165 11.88 10.30 -5.03
N ALA A 166 11.93 11.21 -6.00
CA ALA A 166 13.08 11.33 -6.90
C ALA A 166 14.38 11.65 -6.14
N LYS A 167 14.30 12.46 -5.07
CA LYS A 167 15.44 12.72 -4.19
C LYS A 167 15.84 11.47 -3.40
N GLY A 168 14.88 10.76 -2.81
CA GLY A 168 15.11 9.51 -2.09
C GLY A 168 15.81 8.46 -2.95
N MET A 169 15.31 8.23 -4.15
CA MET A 169 15.94 7.30 -5.11
C MET A 169 17.40 7.66 -5.43
N ARG A 170 17.70 8.97 -5.61
CA ARG A 170 19.08 9.41 -5.86
C ARG A 170 19.99 9.20 -4.64
N VAL A 171 19.49 9.46 -3.44
CA VAL A 171 20.26 9.27 -2.19
C VAL A 171 20.55 7.78 -1.97
N LEU A 172 19.54 6.94 -2.11
CA LEU A 172 19.68 5.49 -1.92
C LEU A 172 20.54 4.83 -3.02
N GLY A 173 20.42 5.31 -4.26
CA GLY A 173 21.23 4.81 -5.39
C GLY A 173 22.69 5.32 -5.39
N ASN A 174 23.02 6.34 -4.58
CA ASN A 174 24.36 6.90 -4.43
C ASN A 174 24.70 7.05 -2.93
N PRO A 175 24.87 5.93 -2.22
CA PRO A 175 25.08 5.94 -0.78
C PRO A 175 26.45 6.52 -0.40
N LEU A 176 26.64 6.74 0.90
CA LEU A 176 27.93 7.11 1.45
C LEU A 176 28.95 5.96 1.32
N PRO A 177 30.27 6.26 1.33
CA PRO A 177 31.29 5.21 1.31
C PRO A 177 31.10 4.22 2.46
N GLY A 178 30.97 2.94 2.15
CA GLY A 178 30.75 1.85 3.11
C GLY A 178 29.33 1.32 3.13
N ASP A 179 28.37 2.01 2.53
CA ASP A 179 26.99 1.54 2.39
C ASP A 179 26.77 0.92 0.99
N GLU A 180 25.86 -0.05 0.91
CA GLU A 180 25.45 -0.64 -0.35
C GLU A 180 24.37 0.20 -1.05
N PRO A 181 24.42 0.35 -2.40
CA PRO A 181 23.38 1.08 -3.11
C PRO A 181 22.05 0.31 -3.11
N ILE A 182 20.95 1.02 -2.83
CA ILE A 182 19.60 0.49 -2.97
C ILE A 182 18.99 1.11 -4.23
N VAL A 183 18.66 0.25 -5.20
CA VAL A 183 18.05 0.64 -6.47
C VAL A 183 16.72 -0.08 -6.63
N SER A 184 15.65 0.67 -6.89
CA SER A 184 14.30 0.14 -7.13
C SER A 184 13.78 0.54 -8.51
#